data_69b696293dd7df8a9fd44de2d4a7bf74
#
_entry.id   69b696293dd7df8a9fd44de2d4a7bf74
#
_cell.length_a   1.000
_cell.length_b   1.000
_cell.length_c   1.000
_cell.angle_alpha   90.00
_cell.angle_beta   90.00
_cell.angle_gamma   90.00
#
_symmetry.space_group_name_H-M   'P 1'
#
loop_
_entity.id
_entity.type
_entity.pdbx_description
1 polymer ?
#
loop_
_entity_poly.entity_id
_entity_poly.type
_entity_poly.pdbx_seq_one_letter_code
_entity_poly.pdbx_strand_id
1 'polypeptide(L)'
;MHDFHLHLARLSNPESIADELNRRGYHYVDVGCEPWEWAKVRDLKRAGNRAEKNRAAFGLHPMIADKATEEDFATLRKFLESDTDAQVGEAGLDRRFPGYEPGGVQETVFRRQAELALELGRDLQIHCVGDYMRIVKVLREAGFKTGIAQNNAPQNNVPRPVFHRFGGDISAVRAGIELEAIFSLHKDSFRKKSTAAAIAAIPPESVRFETDADESYSERLAGTGCAPTAKEIAEALIKDLGDVQRLYELAIKDT
;
A
#
# COMPACT_ATOMS: atom_id res chain seq x y z
N MET A 1 11.64 -9.17 -8.97
CA MET A 1 11.36 -8.44 -7.73
C MET A 1 9.96 -7.87 -7.81
N HIS A 2 9.30 -7.68 -6.66
CA HIS A 2 7.95 -7.12 -6.61
C HIS A 2 7.88 -6.07 -5.49
N ASP A 3 7.65 -4.82 -5.86
CA ASP A 3 7.41 -3.69 -4.96
C ASP A 3 5.93 -3.62 -4.63
N PHE A 4 5.58 -3.80 -3.38
CA PHE A 4 4.18 -3.93 -2.98
C PHE A 4 3.47 -2.59 -2.76
N HIS A 5 4.22 -1.47 -2.82
CA HIS A 5 3.67 -0.13 -2.68
C HIS A 5 4.66 0.93 -3.16
N LEU A 6 4.30 1.66 -4.20
CA LEU A 6 4.98 2.87 -4.63
C LEU A 6 3.99 3.83 -5.30
N HIS A 7 4.36 5.10 -5.44
CA HIS A 7 3.55 6.13 -6.07
C HIS A 7 4.20 6.56 -7.39
N LEU A 8 4.25 5.63 -8.35
CA LEU A 8 4.90 5.85 -9.64
C LEU A 8 4.34 7.07 -10.38
N ALA A 9 3.01 7.25 -10.30
CA ALA A 9 2.34 8.39 -10.90
C ALA A 9 2.82 9.76 -10.40
N ARG A 10 3.45 9.81 -9.23
CA ARG A 10 4.03 11.03 -8.62
C ARG A 10 5.48 11.27 -8.98
N LEU A 11 6.17 10.27 -9.51
CA LEU A 11 7.56 10.41 -9.92
C LEU A 11 7.68 11.27 -11.20
N SER A 12 8.87 11.86 -11.40
CA SER A 12 9.19 12.57 -12.64
C SER A 12 9.35 11.58 -13.80
N ASN A 13 8.68 11.82 -14.93
CA ASN A 13 8.70 10.95 -16.12
C ASN A 13 8.28 9.51 -15.85
N PRO A 14 7.12 9.26 -15.22
CA PRO A 14 6.71 7.96 -14.72
C PRO A 14 6.58 6.91 -15.83
N GLU A 15 6.20 7.30 -17.05
CA GLU A 15 6.10 6.40 -18.20
C GLU A 15 7.47 5.78 -18.54
N SER A 16 8.50 6.61 -18.59
CA SER A 16 9.87 6.14 -18.85
C SER A 16 10.43 5.26 -17.72
N ILE A 17 10.05 5.57 -16.46
CA ILE A 17 10.40 4.74 -15.30
C ILE A 17 9.67 3.40 -15.38
N ALA A 18 8.37 3.39 -15.69
CA ALA A 18 7.59 2.17 -15.87
C ALA A 18 8.21 1.24 -16.92
N ASP A 19 8.60 1.80 -18.08
CA ASP A 19 9.25 1.06 -19.15
C ASP A 19 10.59 0.47 -18.70
N GLU A 20 11.39 1.23 -17.96
CA GLU A 20 12.67 0.78 -17.43
C GLU A 20 12.50 -0.35 -16.40
N LEU A 21 11.55 -0.22 -15.47
CA LEU A 21 11.21 -1.24 -14.48
C LEU A 21 10.71 -2.53 -15.16
N ASN A 22 9.79 -2.41 -16.11
CA ASN A 22 9.23 -3.52 -16.87
C ASN A 22 10.33 -4.27 -17.66
N ARG A 23 11.25 -3.54 -18.28
CA ARG A 23 12.39 -4.12 -19.02
C ARG A 23 13.31 -4.95 -18.12
N ARG A 24 13.45 -4.54 -16.85
CA ARG A 24 14.27 -5.23 -15.84
C ARG A 24 13.53 -6.35 -15.10
N GLY A 25 12.26 -6.62 -15.43
CA GLY A 25 11.46 -7.63 -14.74
C GLY A 25 11.08 -7.24 -13.31
N TYR A 26 11.04 -5.95 -13.01
CA TYR A 26 10.55 -5.40 -11.75
C TYR A 26 9.05 -5.21 -11.84
N HIS A 27 8.33 -5.72 -10.87
CA HIS A 27 6.87 -5.62 -10.78
C HIS A 27 6.51 -4.73 -9.61
N TYR A 28 5.33 -4.10 -9.69
CA TYR A 28 4.92 -3.14 -8.66
C TYR A 28 3.40 -3.05 -8.50
N VAL A 29 3.01 -2.49 -7.36
CA VAL A 29 1.67 -1.94 -7.13
C VAL A 29 1.80 -0.42 -7.16
N ASP A 30 1.26 0.24 -8.19
CA ASP A 30 1.20 1.71 -8.28
C ASP A 30 -0.04 2.21 -7.56
N VAL A 31 0.13 3.11 -6.59
CA VAL A 31 -0.90 3.51 -5.64
C VAL A 31 -1.30 4.97 -5.85
N GLY A 32 -2.59 5.19 -6.16
CA GLY A 32 -3.19 6.50 -6.28
C GLY A 32 -3.99 6.87 -5.04
N CYS A 33 -3.55 7.92 -4.34
CA CYS A 33 -4.08 8.39 -3.06
C CYS A 33 -5.23 9.39 -3.20
N GLU A 34 -5.40 9.95 -4.39
CA GLU A 34 -6.33 11.05 -4.68
C GLU A 34 -6.99 10.84 -6.05
N PRO A 35 -8.23 11.34 -6.26
CA PRO A 35 -8.97 11.15 -7.51
C PRO A 35 -8.24 11.58 -8.78
N TRP A 36 -7.43 12.65 -8.70
CA TRP A 36 -6.69 13.16 -9.85
C TRP A 36 -5.56 12.24 -10.33
N GLU A 37 -5.09 11.32 -9.49
CA GLU A 37 -4.02 10.36 -9.81
C GLU A 37 -4.55 9.11 -10.52
N TRP A 38 -5.79 8.71 -10.26
CA TRP A 38 -6.30 7.38 -10.63
C TRP A 38 -6.24 7.08 -12.13
N ALA A 39 -6.53 8.08 -12.96
CA ALA A 39 -6.43 7.90 -14.41
C ALA A 39 -4.99 7.59 -14.83
N LYS A 40 -4.02 8.31 -14.27
CA LYS A 40 -2.59 8.14 -14.57
C LYS A 40 -2.08 6.79 -14.06
N VAL A 41 -2.40 6.40 -12.83
CA VAL A 41 -2.07 5.08 -12.26
C VAL A 41 -2.60 3.95 -13.14
N ARG A 42 -3.87 4.01 -13.56
CA ARG A 42 -4.47 3.04 -14.47
C ARG A 42 -3.73 2.96 -15.80
N ASP A 43 -3.36 4.10 -16.37
CA ASP A 43 -2.73 4.16 -17.68
C ASP A 43 -1.28 3.66 -17.62
N LEU A 44 -0.55 3.96 -16.54
CA LEU A 44 0.78 3.41 -16.27
C LEU A 44 0.77 1.88 -16.09
N LYS A 45 -0.22 1.33 -15.38
CA LYS A 45 -0.39 -0.12 -15.27
C LYS A 45 -0.55 -0.79 -16.63
N ARG A 46 -1.30 -0.15 -17.56
CA ARG A 46 -1.58 -0.68 -18.90
C ARG A 46 -0.43 -0.50 -19.88
N ALA A 47 0.48 0.43 -19.61
CA ALA A 47 1.64 0.68 -20.44
C ALA A 47 2.67 -0.46 -20.30
N GLY A 48 3.18 -0.94 -21.43
CA GLY A 48 4.28 -1.89 -21.50
C GLY A 48 3.91 -3.38 -21.65
N ASN A 49 4.84 -4.15 -22.18
CA ASN A 49 4.66 -5.56 -22.57
C ASN A 49 4.55 -6.56 -21.39
N ARG A 50 4.54 -6.09 -20.14
CA ARG A 50 4.45 -6.93 -18.92
C ARG A 50 3.40 -6.41 -17.93
N ALA A 51 2.45 -5.64 -18.42
CA ALA A 51 1.35 -5.06 -17.63
C ALA A 51 0.56 -6.09 -16.79
N GLU A 52 0.53 -7.35 -17.22
CA GLU A 52 -0.18 -8.44 -16.53
C GLU A 52 0.30 -8.69 -15.08
N LYS A 53 1.52 -8.26 -14.73
CA LYS A 53 2.10 -8.48 -13.39
C LYS A 53 2.12 -7.23 -12.52
N ASN A 54 1.90 -6.06 -13.11
CA ASN A 54 1.77 -4.83 -12.36
C ASN A 54 0.32 -4.65 -11.91
N ARG A 55 0.14 -4.08 -10.73
CA ARG A 55 -1.19 -3.79 -10.18
C ARG A 55 -1.35 -2.32 -9.91
N ALA A 56 -2.59 -1.89 -9.84
CA ALA A 56 -2.98 -0.57 -9.36
C ALA A 56 -3.65 -0.68 -8.00
N ALA A 57 -3.56 0.37 -7.21
CA ALA A 57 -4.45 0.58 -6.08
C ALA A 57 -5.07 1.97 -6.19
N PHE A 58 -6.35 2.08 -5.85
CA PHE A 58 -7.10 3.33 -5.89
C PHE A 58 -7.76 3.56 -4.54
N GLY A 59 -7.55 4.73 -3.95
CA GLY A 59 -8.12 5.05 -2.65
C GLY A 59 -8.14 6.55 -2.35
N LEU A 60 -8.78 6.85 -1.23
CA LEU A 60 -8.88 8.18 -0.63
C LEU A 60 -8.04 8.18 0.64
N HIS A 61 -6.81 8.70 0.52
CA HIS A 61 -5.84 8.75 1.61
C HIS A 61 -6.34 9.64 2.77
N PRO A 62 -5.96 9.37 4.03
CA PRO A 62 -6.35 10.20 5.18
C PRO A 62 -6.09 11.70 5.01
N MET A 63 -5.10 12.11 4.21
CA MET A 63 -4.78 13.53 3.97
C MET A 63 -5.89 14.32 3.29
N ILE A 64 -6.81 13.63 2.60
CA ILE A 64 -7.95 14.25 1.91
C ILE A 64 -9.30 13.79 2.47
N ALA A 65 -9.31 13.04 3.57
CA ALA A 65 -10.54 12.45 4.11
C ALA A 65 -11.61 13.50 4.46
N ASP A 66 -11.19 14.67 4.92
CA ASP A 66 -12.08 15.81 5.25
C ASP A 66 -12.69 16.50 4.03
N LYS A 67 -12.19 16.19 2.83
CA LYS A 67 -12.67 16.75 1.56
C LYS A 67 -13.34 15.71 0.67
N ALA A 68 -13.29 14.42 1.07
CA ALA A 68 -13.86 13.34 0.28
C ALA A 68 -15.38 13.51 0.08
N THR A 69 -15.81 13.38 -1.18
CA THR A 69 -17.21 13.56 -1.59
C THR A 69 -17.87 12.24 -2.01
N GLU A 70 -19.19 12.23 -2.13
CA GLU A 70 -19.91 11.08 -2.69
C GLU A 70 -19.52 10.81 -4.15
N GLU A 71 -19.18 11.84 -4.91
CA GLU A 71 -18.69 11.70 -6.29
C GLU A 71 -17.34 11.01 -6.34
N ASP A 72 -16.42 11.29 -5.39
CA ASP A 72 -15.14 10.60 -5.27
C ASP A 72 -15.33 9.11 -5.01
N PHE A 73 -16.26 8.74 -4.10
CA PHE A 73 -16.59 7.33 -3.85
C PHE A 73 -17.22 6.65 -5.07
N ALA A 74 -18.11 7.32 -5.76
CA ALA A 74 -18.71 6.80 -6.99
C ALA A 74 -17.67 6.60 -8.11
N THR A 75 -16.71 7.52 -8.19
CA THR A 75 -15.59 7.45 -9.15
C THR A 75 -14.61 6.34 -8.76
N LEU A 76 -14.25 6.22 -7.47
CA LEU A 76 -13.42 5.15 -6.94
C LEU A 76 -14.00 3.77 -7.31
N ARG A 77 -15.30 3.57 -7.07
CA ARG A 77 -16.00 2.34 -7.45
C ARG A 77 -15.84 2.03 -8.94
N LYS A 78 -16.05 3.01 -9.82
CA LYS A 78 -15.89 2.82 -11.28
C LYS A 78 -14.48 2.40 -11.67
N PHE A 79 -13.45 2.97 -11.05
CA PHE A 79 -12.06 2.56 -11.30
C PHE A 79 -11.82 1.11 -10.87
N LEU A 80 -12.27 0.72 -9.68
CA LEU A 80 -12.14 -0.64 -9.15
C LEU A 80 -12.93 -1.67 -9.96
N GLU A 81 -14.12 -1.34 -10.45
CA GLU A 81 -14.93 -2.21 -11.30
C GLU A 81 -14.34 -2.37 -12.71
N SER A 82 -13.68 -1.32 -13.22
CA SER A 82 -13.03 -1.35 -14.55
C SER A 82 -11.71 -2.10 -14.57
N ASP A 83 -11.11 -2.35 -13.40
CA ASP A 83 -9.84 -3.05 -13.22
C ASP A 83 -10.00 -4.12 -12.13
N THR A 84 -10.27 -5.36 -12.56
CA THR A 84 -10.59 -6.46 -11.66
C THR A 84 -9.43 -6.94 -10.79
N ASP A 85 -8.21 -6.53 -11.07
CA ASP A 85 -7.00 -6.84 -10.30
C ASP A 85 -6.57 -5.69 -9.37
N ALA A 86 -7.23 -4.53 -9.47
CA ALA A 86 -6.88 -3.38 -8.65
C ALA A 86 -7.23 -3.63 -7.17
N GLN A 87 -6.39 -3.11 -6.30
CA GLN A 87 -6.59 -3.08 -4.86
C GLN A 87 -7.33 -1.80 -4.46
N VAL A 88 -7.96 -1.80 -3.28
CA VAL A 88 -8.47 -0.58 -2.66
C VAL A 88 -7.34 0.05 -1.85
N GLY A 89 -7.19 1.36 -1.93
CA GLY A 89 -6.19 2.10 -1.14
C GLY A 89 -5.31 3.00 -2.01
N GLU A 90 -4.57 3.81 -1.36
CA GLU A 90 -4.20 3.88 0.04
C GLU A 90 -5.34 4.49 0.87
N ALA A 91 -5.72 3.83 1.95
CA ALA A 91 -6.78 4.24 2.86
C ALA A 91 -6.37 3.97 4.31
N GLY A 92 -6.88 4.72 5.27
CA GLY A 92 -6.52 4.47 6.66
C GLY A 92 -6.62 5.66 7.58
N LEU A 93 -5.69 5.74 8.55
CA LEU A 93 -5.68 6.78 9.58
C LEU A 93 -4.30 7.42 9.72
N ASP A 94 -4.26 8.74 9.78
CA ASP A 94 -3.03 9.51 9.99
C ASP A 94 -3.26 10.68 10.94
N ARG A 95 -2.63 10.63 12.12
CA ARG A 95 -2.73 11.67 13.16
C ARG A 95 -2.18 13.04 12.75
N ARG A 96 -1.47 13.13 11.63
CA ARG A 96 -0.91 14.37 11.10
C ARG A 96 -1.94 15.21 10.34
N PHE A 97 -3.09 14.60 9.96
CA PHE A 97 -4.13 15.24 9.16
C PHE A 97 -5.44 15.41 9.96
N PRO A 98 -6.30 16.35 9.55
CA PRO A 98 -7.60 16.58 10.20
C PRO A 98 -8.48 15.34 10.25
N GLY A 99 -9.37 15.27 11.25
CA GLY A 99 -10.36 14.19 11.35
C GLY A 99 -9.82 12.88 11.90
N TYR A 100 -8.63 12.89 12.50
CA TYR A 100 -8.03 11.69 13.12
C TYR A 100 -8.67 11.30 14.47
N GLU A 101 -9.39 12.20 15.15
CA GLU A 101 -10.05 11.91 16.43
C GLU A 101 -10.93 10.64 16.35
N PRO A 102 -11.16 9.93 17.46
CA PRO A 102 -12.04 8.76 17.47
C PRO A 102 -13.45 9.10 16.97
N GLY A 103 -13.93 8.32 15.97
CA GLY A 103 -15.20 8.58 15.28
C GLY A 103 -15.16 9.74 14.29
N GLY A 104 -13.98 10.31 14.02
CA GLY A 104 -13.80 11.40 13.06
C GLY A 104 -13.94 10.97 11.61
N VAL A 105 -13.81 11.94 10.71
CA VAL A 105 -14.06 11.72 9.27
C VAL A 105 -13.10 10.70 8.66
N GLN A 106 -11.85 10.61 9.12
CA GLN A 106 -10.90 9.60 8.64
C GLN A 106 -11.41 8.17 8.89
N GLU A 107 -11.98 7.88 10.08
CA GLU A 107 -12.56 6.56 10.35
C GLU A 107 -13.77 6.27 9.45
N THR A 108 -14.60 7.27 9.18
CA THR A 108 -15.75 7.12 8.27
C THR A 108 -15.31 6.80 6.85
N VAL A 109 -14.36 7.57 6.32
CA VAL A 109 -13.81 7.38 4.96
C VAL A 109 -13.07 6.05 4.84
N PHE A 110 -12.29 5.68 5.84
CA PHE A 110 -11.57 4.40 5.89
C PHE A 110 -12.55 3.21 5.93
N ARG A 111 -13.56 3.25 6.81
CA ARG A 111 -14.59 2.21 6.91
C ARG A 111 -15.29 1.97 5.57
N ARG A 112 -15.72 3.02 4.89
CA ARG A 112 -16.38 2.90 3.58
C ARG A 112 -15.49 2.23 2.54
N GLN A 113 -14.20 2.52 2.55
CA GLN A 113 -13.25 1.86 1.65
C GLN A 113 -12.99 0.41 2.05
N ALA A 114 -12.95 0.10 3.34
CA ALA A 114 -12.84 -1.28 3.83
C ALA A 114 -14.08 -2.12 3.43
N GLU A 115 -15.29 -1.57 3.56
CA GLU A 115 -16.52 -2.19 3.10
C GLU A 115 -16.54 -2.41 1.59
N LEU A 116 -16.07 -1.42 0.81
CA LEU A 116 -15.95 -1.52 -0.63
C LEU A 116 -14.93 -2.61 -1.05
N ALA A 117 -13.81 -2.72 -0.33
CA ALA A 117 -12.82 -3.78 -0.57
C ALA A 117 -13.42 -5.17 -0.37
N LEU A 118 -14.20 -5.36 0.69
CA LEU A 118 -14.90 -6.61 0.96
C LEU A 118 -15.97 -6.91 -0.09
N GLU A 119 -16.78 -5.91 -0.45
CA GLU A 119 -17.84 -6.04 -1.46
C GLU A 119 -17.28 -6.49 -2.82
N LEU A 120 -16.16 -5.90 -3.24
CA LEU A 120 -15.54 -6.17 -4.54
C LEU A 120 -14.53 -7.33 -4.53
N GLY A 121 -14.24 -7.91 -3.36
CA GLY A 121 -13.25 -8.98 -3.24
C GLY A 121 -11.81 -8.50 -3.48
N ARG A 122 -11.42 -7.34 -2.94
CA ARG A 122 -10.13 -6.68 -3.19
C ARG A 122 -9.29 -6.56 -1.93
N ASP A 123 -7.98 -6.76 -2.06
CA ASP A 123 -7.05 -6.40 -1.00
C ASP A 123 -7.12 -4.90 -0.69
N LEU A 124 -6.83 -4.53 0.56
CA LEU A 124 -6.93 -3.16 1.06
C LEU A 124 -5.56 -2.67 1.53
N GLN A 125 -4.95 -1.74 0.78
CA GLN A 125 -3.70 -1.06 1.14
C GLN A 125 -3.96 -0.04 2.26
N ILE A 126 -3.34 -0.25 3.42
CA ILE A 126 -3.67 0.47 4.65
C ILE A 126 -2.52 1.36 5.10
N HIS A 127 -2.80 2.66 5.13
CA HIS A 127 -1.97 3.68 5.75
C HIS A 127 -2.23 3.75 7.26
N CYS A 128 -1.18 3.72 8.06
CA CYS A 128 -1.30 3.91 9.51
C CYS A 128 -0.16 4.75 10.10
N VAL A 129 -0.45 6.01 10.40
CA VAL A 129 0.41 6.84 11.24
C VAL A 129 -0.34 7.17 12.53
N GLY A 130 -0.19 6.31 13.53
CA GLY A 130 -0.88 6.45 14.81
C GLY A 130 -1.14 5.11 15.47
N ASP A 131 -2.40 4.83 15.76
CA ASP A 131 -2.85 3.68 16.52
C ASP A 131 -3.30 2.53 15.59
N TYR A 132 -2.48 1.49 15.47
CA TYR A 132 -2.81 0.28 14.71
C TYR A 132 -4.04 -0.45 15.27
N MET A 133 -4.31 -0.38 16.58
CA MET A 133 -5.48 -1.04 17.16
C MET A 133 -6.78 -0.38 16.75
N ARG A 134 -6.76 0.92 16.46
CA ARG A 134 -7.91 1.61 15.84
C ARG A 134 -8.16 1.13 14.41
N ILE A 135 -7.11 0.97 13.60
CA ILE A 135 -7.21 0.35 12.27
C ILE A 135 -7.86 -1.03 12.39
N VAL A 136 -7.33 -1.90 13.26
CA VAL A 136 -7.88 -3.25 13.49
C VAL A 136 -9.34 -3.21 13.92
N LYS A 137 -9.71 -2.29 14.80
CA LYS A 137 -11.11 -2.09 15.21
C LYS A 137 -12.01 -1.78 14.01
N VAL A 138 -11.64 -0.78 13.19
CA VAL A 138 -12.43 -0.40 12.01
C VAL A 138 -12.54 -1.56 11.01
N LEU A 139 -11.45 -2.29 10.77
CA LEU A 139 -11.48 -3.47 9.89
C LEU A 139 -12.44 -4.54 10.39
N ARG A 140 -12.41 -4.86 11.69
CA ARG A 140 -13.35 -5.84 12.29
C ARG A 140 -14.79 -5.39 12.20
N GLU A 141 -15.06 -4.11 12.45
CA GLU A 141 -16.39 -3.51 12.35
C GLU A 141 -16.89 -3.47 10.89
N ALA A 142 -16.00 -3.26 9.92
CA ALA A 142 -16.33 -3.34 8.49
C ALA A 142 -16.61 -4.78 8.03
N GLY A 143 -16.12 -5.79 8.77
CA GLY A 143 -16.39 -7.20 8.46
C GLY A 143 -15.19 -8.05 8.11
N PHE A 144 -13.95 -7.52 8.16
CA PHE A 144 -12.76 -8.35 8.06
C PHE A 144 -12.66 -9.29 9.26
N LYS A 145 -12.64 -10.61 9.01
CA LYS A 145 -12.63 -11.66 10.05
C LYS A 145 -11.76 -12.82 9.61
N THR A 146 -11.24 -13.54 10.60
CA THR A 146 -10.49 -14.78 10.39
C THR A 146 -11.41 -15.89 9.84
N GLY A 147 -10.98 -16.62 8.82
CA GLY A 147 -11.56 -17.92 8.43
C GLY A 147 -13.00 -17.92 7.93
N ILE A 148 -13.63 -16.77 7.72
CA ILE A 148 -14.97 -16.72 7.14
C ILE A 148 -14.82 -16.34 5.66
N ALA A 149 -14.86 -17.36 4.79
CA ALA A 149 -15.23 -17.15 3.41
C ALA A 149 -16.54 -16.36 3.41
N GLN A 150 -16.48 -15.09 3.02
CA GLN A 150 -17.68 -14.26 2.93
C GLN A 150 -18.57 -14.87 1.85
N ASN A 151 -19.82 -15.12 2.20
CA ASN A 151 -20.80 -15.85 1.38
C ASN A 151 -21.09 -15.25 0.00
N ASN A 152 -20.46 -14.12 -0.37
CA ASN A 152 -20.64 -13.44 -1.64
C ASN A 152 -19.33 -13.11 -2.37
N ALA A 153 -18.14 -13.38 -1.80
CA ALA A 153 -16.88 -13.21 -2.53
C ALA A 153 -16.65 -14.43 -3.46
N PRO A 154 -16.09 -14.25 -4.67
CA PRO A 154 -15.65 -15.37 -5.48
C PRO A 154 -14.72 -16.24 -4.63
N GLN A 155 -14.95 -17.55 -4.58
CA GLN A 155 -14.27 -18.51 -3.68
C GLN A 155 -12.73 -18.50 -3.74
N ASN A 156 -12.12 -17.75 -4.65
CA ASN A 156 -10.69 -17.73 -4.92
C ASN A 156 -9.98 -16.45 -4.46
N ASN A 157 -10.65 -15.46 -3.87
CA ASN A 157 -9.99 -14.22 -3.47
C ASN A 157 -10.62 -13.63 -2.20
N VAL A 158 -10.17 -14.11 -1.04
CA VAL A 158 -10.54 -13.50 0.26
C VAL A 158 -9.76 -12.19 0.38
N PRO A 159 -10.43 -11.02 0.48
CA PRO A 159 -9.77 -9.74 0.65
C PRO A 159 -8.87 -9.70 1.88
N ARG A 160 -7.64 -9.26 1.72
CA ARG A 160 -6.68 -9.18 2.81
C ARG A 160 -6.34 -7.73 3.14
N PRO A 161 -6.27 -7.35 4.41
CA PRO A 161 -5.64 -6.09 4.81
C PRO A 161 -4.16 -6.13 4.47
N VAL A 162 -3.62 -5.08 3.88
CA VAL A 162 -2.19 -4.91 3.60
C VAL A 162 -1.70 -3.73 4.41
N PHE A 163 -1.02 -3.99 5.52
CA PHE A 163 -0.39 -2.94 6.30
C PHE A 163 0.86 -2.46 5.57
N HIS A 164 0.70 -1.40 4.77
CA HIS A 164 1.82 -0.80 4.08
C HIS A 164 2.74 -0.07 5.06
N ARG A 165 4.03 -0.01 4.75
CA ARG A 165 5.08 0.65 5.56
C ARG A 165 4.95 0.33 7.05
N PHE A 166 4.79 -0.97 7.33
CA PHE A 166 4.44 -1.45 8.67
C PHE A 166 5.38 -0.89 9.74
N GLY A 167 4.81 -0.23 10.73
CA GLY A 167 5.52 0.43 11.83
C GLY A 167 4.96 0.11 13.21
N GLY A 168 4.10 -0.93 13.30
CA GLY A 168 3.46 -1.37 14.53
C GLY A 168 4.38 -2.18 15.46
N ASP A 169 3.84 -2.54 16.60
CA ASP A 169 4.46 -3.41 17.61
C ASP A 169 3.92 -4.85 17.53
N ILE A 170 4.30 -5.68 18.49
CA ILE A 170 3.87 -7.09 18.57
C ILE A 170 2.35 -7.24 18.71
N SER A 171 1.65 -6.28 19.32
CA SER A 171 0.20 -6.29 19.44
C SER A 171 -0.46 -6.08 18.08
N ALA A 172 0.08 -5.16 17.28
CA ALA A 172 -0.35 -4.93 15.90
C ALA A 172 -0.08 -6.16 15.00
N VAL A 173 1.08 -6.83 15.17
CA VAL A 173 1.40 -8.07 14.45
C VAL A 173 0.39 -9.16 14.79
N ARG A 174 0.13 -9.43 16.09
CA ARG A 174 -0.83 -10.47 16.50
C ARG A 174 -2.23 -10.20 15.94
N ALA A 175 -2.70 -8.97 16.08
CA ALA A 175 -4.02 -8.59 15.57
C ALA A 175 -4.11 -8.67 14.04
N GLY A 176 -3.04 -8.34 13.32
CA GLY A 176 -2.96 -8.48 11.87
C GLY A 176 -2.95 -9.94 11.42
N ILE A 177 -2.24 -10.83 12.15
CA ILE A 177 -2.25 -12.28 11.87
C ILE A 177 -3.68 -12.84 12.02
N GLU A 178 -4.41 -12.43 13.05
CA GLU A 178 -5.82 -12.81 13.22
C GLU A 178 -6.72 -12.36 12.05
N LEU A 179 -6.34 -11.32 11.33
CA LEU A 179 -7.03 -10.81 10.13
C LEU A 179 -6.44 -11.37 8.82
N GLU A 180 -5.51 -12.31 8.90
CA GLU A 180 -4.77 -12.85 7.74
C GLU A 180 -4.07 -11.75 6.91
N ALA A 181 -3.65 -10.67 7.58
CA ALA A 181 -3.08 -9.50 6.94
C ALA A 181 -1.74 -9.79 6.25
N ILE A 182 -1.46 -9.01 5.22
CA ILE A 182 -0.14 -8.84 4.62
C ILE A 182 0.56 -7.70 5.36
N PHE A 183 1.85 -7.86 5.62
CA PHE A 183 2.71 -6.83 6.20
C PHE A 183 3.74 -6.42 5.15
N SER A 184 3.58 -5.24 4.60
CA SER A 184 4.54 -4.71 3.65
C SER A 184 5.59 -3.88 4.38
N LEU A 185 6.85 -4.26 4.22
CA LEU A 185 7.97 -3.72 4.97
C LEU A 185 8.75 -2.73 4.10
N HIS A 186 8.97 -1.55 4.68
CA HIS A 186 9.83 -0.51 4.17
C HIS A 186 11.10 -0.42 5.04
N LYS A 187 12.17 0.22 4.58
CA LYS A 187 13.39 0.44 5.39
C LYS A 187 13.10 1.11 6.74
N ASP A 188 12.08 1.97 6.81
CA ASP A 188 11.67 2.62 8.06
C ASP A 188 11.04 1.66 9.07
N SER A 189 10.54 0.50 8.64
CA SER A 189 10.00 -0.54 9.53
C SER A 189 11.06 -1.06 10.51
N PHE A 190 12.34 -0.93 10.16
CA PHE A 190 13.46 -1.40 10.99
C PHE A 190 14.09 -0.32 11.88
N ARG A 191 13.62 0.94 11.81
CA ARG A 191 14.19 2.04 12.61
C ARG A 191 13.88 1.96 14.11
N LYS A 192 12.66 1.47 14.45
CA LYS A 192 12.25 1.32 15.85
C LYS A 192 12.55 -0.10 16.32
N LYS A 193 13.28 -0.24 17.41
CA LYS A 193 13.64 -1.56 18.00
C LYS A 193 12.39 -2.42 18.28
N SER A 194 11.30 -1.83 18.78
CA SER A 194 10.04 -2.55 19.04
C SER A 194 9.41 -3.09 17.77
N THR A 195 9.41 -2.33 16.67
CA THR A 195 8.89 -2.79 15.38
C THR A 195 9.81 -3.84 14.77
N ALA A 196 11.13 -3.64 14.79
CA ALA A 196 12.10 -4.62 14.29
C ALA A 196 11.96 -5.97 15.01
N ALA A 197 11.80 -5.96 16.35
CA ALA A 197 11.54 -7.17 17.12
C ALA A 197 10.18 -7.82 16.80
N ALA A 198 9.15 -7.02 16.51
CA ALA A 198 7.83 -7.53 16.15
C ALA A 198 7.80 -8.18 14.76
N ILE A 199 8.59 -7.68 13.81
CA ILE A 199 8.69 -8.20 12.43
C ILE A 199 9.09 -9.67 12.42
N ALA A 200 9.97 -10.10 13.32
CA ALA A 200 10.40 -11.49 13.43
C ALA A 200 9.27 -12.47 13.78
N ALA A 201 8.17 -11.99 14.34
CA ALA A 201 6.99 -12.80 14.65
C ALA A 201 5.96 -12.87 13.50
N ILE A 202 6.21 -12.17 12.38
CA ILE A 202 5.31 -12.22 11.21
C ILE A 202 5.60 -13.51 10.42
N PRO A 203 4.56 -14.31 10.08
CA PRO A 203 4.73 -15.44 9.20
C PRO A 203 5.36 -15.03 7.86
N PRO A 204 6.43 -15.70 7.39
CA PRO A 204 7.14 -15.28 6.18
C PRO A 204 6.25 -15.14 4.93
N GLU A 205 5.23 -15.98 4.81
CA GLU A 205 4.26 -15.93 3.71
C GLU A 205 3.39 -14.68 3.72
N SER A 206 3.29 -14.01 4.87
CA SER A 206 2.55 -12.75 5.03
C SER A 206 3.42 -11.50 4.84
N VAL A 207 4.75 -11.66 4.66
CA VAL A 207 5.67 -10.53 4.47
C VAL A 207 5.74 -10.16 3.00
N ARG A 208 5.72 -8.85 2.72
CA ARG A 208 6.04 -8.23 1.43
C ARG A 208 7.02 -7.09 1.65
N PHE A 209 7.57 -6.58 0.57
CA PHE A 209 8.56 -5.49 0.60
C PHE A 209 8.13 -4.37 -0.31
N GLU A 210 8.47 -3.13 0.06
CA GLU A 210 8.10 -1.94 -0.69
C GLU A 210 9.15 -0.85 -0.58
N THR A 211 9.11 0.07 -1.55
CA THR A 211 9.94 1.28 -1.52
C THR A 211 9.20 2.50 -1.02
N ASP A 212 7.89 2.52 -1.15
CA ASP A 212 7.03 3.70 -0.86
C ASP A 212 7.58 4.97 -1.53
N ALA A 213 8.05 4.81 -2.77
CA ALA A 213 8.67 5.89 -3.53
C ALA A 213 7.61 6.85 -4.05
N ASP A 214 7.77 8.12 -3.74
CA ASP A 214 6.90 9.24 -4.10
C ASP A 214 7.68 10.38 -4.80
N GLU A 215 7.07 11.54 -5.01
CA GLU A 215 7.70 12.70 -5.61
C GLU A 215 9.04 13.08 -4.96
N SER A 216 9.16 12.94 -3.63
CA SER A 216 10.37 13.24 -2.88
C SER A 216 11.53 12.29 -3.20
N TYR A 217 11.24 11.12 -3.79
CA TYR A 217 12.25 10.12 -4.12
C TYR A 217 13.23 10.63 -5.17
N SER A 218 12.70 11.23 -6.25
CA SER A 218 13.52 11.84 -7.30
C SER A 218 14.36 13.00 -6.77
N GLU A 219 13.81 13.82 -5.87
CA GLU A 219 14.53 14.93 -5.22
C GLU A 219 15.68 14.42 -4.37
N ARG A 220 15.46 13.36 -3.58
CA ARG A 220 16.52 12.75 -2.75
C ARG A 220 17.67 12.19 -3.59
N LEU A 221 17.37 11.59 -4.74
CA LEU A 221 18.39 11.08 -5.65
C LEU A 221 19.18 12.20 -6.34
N ALA A 222 18.52 13.28 -6.72
CA ALA A 222 19.16 14.44 -7.34
C ALA A 222 20.16 15.13 -6.38
N GLY A 223 19.85 15.16 -5.06
CA GLY A 223 20.63 15.94 -4.10
C GLY A 223 20.76 17.40 -4.56
N THR A 224 22.01 17.86 -4.79
CA THR A 224 22.31 19.21 -5.34
C THR A 224 22.67 19.17 -6.84
N GLY A 225 22.51 18.01 -7.49
CA GLY A 225 22.90 17.77 -8.87
C GLY A 225 21.74 17.89 -9.86
N CYS A 226 21.92 17.29 -11.03
CA CYS A 226 20.88 17.24 -12.06
C CYS A 226 19.77 16.28 -11.66
N ALA A 227 18.56 16.49 -12.22
CA ALA A 227 17.45 15.56 -12.05
C ALA A 227 17.85 14.16 -12.55
N PRO A 228 17.55 13.09 -11.78
CA PRO A 228 17.91 11.74 -12.15
C PRO A 228 17.14 11.28 -13.39
N THR A 229 17.79 10.49 -14.21
CA THR A 229 17.15 9.83 -15.36
C THR A 229 16.22 8.70 -14.89
N ALA A 230 15.30 8.28 -15.75
CA ALA A 230 14.41 7.13 -15.47
C ALA A 230 15.20 5.86 -15.15
N LYS A 231 16.35 5.66 -15.82
CA LYS A 231 17.25 4.53 -15.55
C LYS A 231 17.83 4.57 -14.14
N GLU A 232 18.32 5.73 -13.70
CA GLU A 232 18.89 5.92 -12.37
C GLU A 232 17.84 5.74 -11.27
N ILE A 233 16.61 6.23 -11.50
CA ILE A 233 15.49 6.01 -10.58
C ILE A 233 15.16 4.51 -10.49
N ALA A 234 15.03 3.81 -11.62
CA ALA A 234 14.75 2.38 -11.61
C ALA A 234 15.85 1.56 -10.92
N GLU A 235 17.13 1.90 -11.13
CA GLU A 235 18.26 1.26 -10.45
C GLU A 235 18.22 1.48 -8.94
N ALA A 236 17.89 2.69 -8.51
CA ALA A 236 17.75 3.03 -7.10
C ALA A 236 16.58 2.29 -6.44
N LEU A 237 15.41 2.21 -7.09
CA LEU A 237 14.25 1.45 -6.59
C LEU A 237 14.58 -0.04 -6.41
N ILE A 238 15.23 -0.66 -7.39
CA ILE A 238 15.66 -2.05 -7.34
C ILE A 238 16.63 -2.28 -6.17
N LYS A 239 17.58 -1.36 -6.01
CA LYS A 239 18.55 -1.42 -4.90
C LYS A 239 17.86 -1.26 -3.56
N ASP A 240 17.01 -0.26 -3.39
CA ASP A 240 16.33 0.02 -2.13
C ASP A 240 15.43 -1.15 -1.70
N LEU A 241 14.70 -1.76 -2.64
CA LEU A 241 13.90 -2.95 -2.35
C LEU A 241 14.78 -4.13 -1.91
N GLY A 242 15.94 -4.33 -2.55
CA GLY A 242 16.92 -5.33 -2.13
C GLY A 242 17.53 -5.06 -0.75
N ASP A 243 17.70 -3.78 -0.39
CA ASP A 243 18.16 -3.38 0.94
C ASP A 243 17.11 -3.70 2.02
N VAL A 244 15.82 -3.48 1.74
CA VAL A 244 14.73 -3.87 2.65
C VAL A 244 14.69 -5.38 2.88
N GLN A 245 14.84 -6.18 1.82
CA GLN A 245 14.90 -7.65 1.93
C GLN A 245 16.06 -8.10 2.82
N ARG A 246 17.25 -7.50 2.66
CA ARG A 246 18.41 -7.81 3.51
C ARG A 246 18.17 -7.43 4.98
N LEU A 247 17.53 -6.29 5.24
CA LEU A 247 17.19 -5.89 6.61
C LEU A 247 16.24 -6.91 7.26
N TYR A 248 15.26 -7.41 6.51
CA TYR A 248 14.37 -8.46 6.99
C TYR A 248 15.12 -9.76 7.29
N GLU A 249 15.99 -10.23 6.38
CA GLU A 249 16.77 -11.43 6.59
C GLU A 249 17.67 -11.35 7.84
N LEU A 250 18.23 -10.17 8.14
CA LEU A 250 18.99 -9.93 9.36
C LEU A 250 18.08 -9.99 10.59
N ALA A 251 16.93 -9.33 10.54
CA ALA A 251 16.00 -9.26 11.68
C ALA A 251 15.48 -10.64 12.12
N ILE A 252 15.30 -11.59 11.18
CA ILE A 252 14.82 -12.95 11.51
C ILE A 252 15.95 -13.92 11.92
N LYS A 253 17.21 -13.61 11.64
CA LYS A 253 18.35 -14.44 12.06
C LYS A 253 18.75 -14.23 13.51
N ASP A 254 18.43 -13.06 14.07
CA ASP A 254 18.81 -12.67 15.44
C ASP A 254 17.74 -13.11 16.48
N THR A 255 16.73 -13.87 16.04
CA THR A 255 15.63 -14.43 16.88
C THR A 255 15.73 -15.95 16.95
#